data_0e570761173400ca0dce015d9c7e1006
#
_entry.id   0e570761173400ca0dce015d9c7e1006
#
_cell.length_a   1.000
_cell.length_b   1.000
_cell.length_c   1.000
_cell.angle_alpha   90.00
_cell.angle_beta   90.00
_cell.angle_gamma   90.00
#
_symmetry.space_group_name_H-M   'P 1'
#
loop_
_entity.id
_entity.type
_entity.pdbx_description
1 polymer ?
#
loop_
_entity_poly.entity_id
_entity_poly.type
_entity_poly.pdbx_seq_one_letter_code
_entity_poly.pdbx_strand_id
1 'polypeptide(L)'
;MTLFRILVILMVSFLFACTDNLKGQNLLEQNKGTRTANSQVELIELPVDMNLERETQRAVENGHQPWRLFPEQVACAVLSNRFKDTRFDDCKLESEDKGRAIASARVGKIQYRVYLERLIKTDGIWTATKIEIQK
;
A
#
# COMPACT_ATOMS: atom_id res chain seq x y z
N MET A 1 26.81 54.62 3.47
CA MET A 1 28.09 54.18 4.05
C MET A 1 28.13 52.67 3.88
N THR A 2 28.77 52.30 2.80
CA THR A 2 30.09 51.67 2.68
C THR A 2 30.05 50.22 3.08
N LEU A 3 30.37 49.34 2.32
CA LEU A 3 31.35 48.86 1.37
C LEU A 3 31.18 47.32 1.34
N PHE A 4 30.98 46.69 0.18
CA PHE A 4 32.07 46.20 -0.67
C PHE A 4 32.86 45.01 -0.12
N ARG A 5 32.73 43.89 -0.77
CA ARG A 5 33.79 42.96 -1.28
C ARG A 5 33.15 41.63 -1.62
N ILE A 6 32.87 41.28 -2.85
CA ILE A 6 33.75 40.85 -3.95
C ILE A 6 34.86 39.90 -3.45
N LEU A 7 34.79 38.65 -3.87
CA LEU A 7 35.88 37.87 -4.43
C LEU A 7 35.44 36.39 -4.61
N VAL A 8 35.26 35.98 -5.79
CA VAL A 8 36.19 35.30 -6.71
C VAL A 8 36.02 33.77 -6.65
N ILE A 9 35.36 33.27 -7.66
CA ILE A 9 35.81 32.36 -8.72
C ILE A 9 36.81 31.29 -8.27
N LEU A 10 36.42 30.05 -8.37
CA LEU A 10 37.28 29.00 -8.89
C LEU A 10 36.51 27.93 -9.62
N MET A 11 36.48 28.06 -10.93
CA MET A 11 36.24 26.98 -11.85
C MET A 11 37.26 25.88 -11.65
N VAL A 12 36.83 24.67 -11.45
CA VAL A 12 37.64 23.50 -11.79
C VAL A 12 36.82 22.60 -12.66
N SER A 13 37.04 22.79 -13.94
CA SER A 13 36.69 21.84 -14.99
C SER A 13 37.52 20.56 -14.79
N PHE A 14 36.84 19.44 -14.58
CA PHE A 14 37.48 18.15 -14.83
C PHE A 14 36.69 17.46 -15.95
N LEU A 15 37.23 17.67 -17.14
CA LEU A 15 37.07 16.78 -18.26
C LEU A 15 37.86 15.49 -17.96
N PHE A 16 37.16 14.39 -17.91
CA PHE A 16 37.83 13.11 -18.15
C PHE A 16 37.11 12.36 -19.26
N ALA A 17 37.91 12.11 -20.23
CA ALA A 17 37.63 11.55 -21.53
C ALA A 17 37.18 10.10 -21.46
N CYS A 18 36.42 9.73 -22.46
CA CYS A 18 36.17 8.37 -22.94
C CYS A 18 37.43 7.55 -23.09
N THR A 19 37.35 6.28 -22.68
CA THR A 19 38.03 5.22 -23.43
C THR A 19 37.15 3.97 -23.41
N ASP A 20 36.70 3.63 -24.59
CA ASP A 20 36.21 2.30 -24.95
C ASP A 20 37.29 1.27 -24.65
N ASN A 21 36.93 0.17 -24.04
CA ASN A 21 37.63 -1.07 -24.28
C ASN A 21 36.72 -2.29 -24.16
N LEU A 22 36.29 -2.73 -25.31
CA LEU A 22 35.80 -4.07 -25.58
C LEU A 22 36.90 -5.09 -25.33
N LYS A 23 36.70 -6.01 -24.40
CA LYS A 23 37.04 -7.42 -24.60
C LYS A 23 36.48 -8.27 -23.46
N GLY A 24 35.76 -9.27 -23.88
CA GLY A 24 35.10 -10.24 -23.02
C GLY A 24 36.07 -11.06 -22.19
N GLN A 25 35.58 -11.44 -21.05
CA GLN A 25 35.94 -12.71 -20.42
C GLN A 25 34.75 -13.22 -19.61
N ASN A 26 34.30 -14.40 -19.99
CA ASN A 26 33.45 -15.26 -19.19
C ASN A 26 34.08 -15.47 -17.81
N LEU A 27 33.38 -15.03 -16.77
CA LEU A 27 33.58 -15.59 -15.44
C LEU A 27 32.22 -16.08 -14.96
N LEU A 28 32.12 -17.38 -14.95
CA LEU A 28 31.16 -18.15 -14.18
C LEU A 28 31.34 -17.76 -12.70
N GLU A 29 30.64 -16.76 -12.26
CA GLU A 29 30.52 -16.49 -10.84
C GLU A 29 29.22 -17.12 -10.36
N GLN A 30 29.40 -18.18 -9.63
CA GLN A 30 28.45 -18.92 -8.83
C GLN A 30 27.49 -17.95 -8.12
N ASN A 31 26.33 -17.79 -8.71
CA ASN A 31 25.22 -17.12 -8.04
C ASN A 31 24.72 -18.09 -6.97
N LYS A 32 25.28 -17.90 -5.76
CA LYS A 32 24.83 -18.54 -4.54
C LYS A 32 23.39 -18.13 -4.33
N GLY A 33 22.48 -19.02 -4.78
CA GLY A 33 21.05 -18.77 -4.74
C GLY A 33 20.60 -18.39 -3.35
N THR A 34 20.40 -17.10 -3.16
CA THR A 34 19.46 -16.63 -2.16
C THR A 34 18.11 -17.17 -2.59
N ARG A 35 17.64 -18.21 -1.91
CA ARG A 35 16.27 -18.66 -2.01
C ARG A 35 15.39 -17.51 -1.52
N THR A 36 15.06 -16.60 -2.42
CA THR A 36 13.95 -15.70 -2.26
C THR A 36 12.74 -16.63 -2.17
N ALA A 37 12.17 -16.75 -0.97
CA ALA A 37 10.89 -17.39 -0.79
C ALA A 37 9.93 -16.70 -1.77
N ASN A 38 9.48 -17.43 -2.76
CA ASN A 38 8.57 -16.94 -3.79
C ASN A 38 7.20 -16.82 -3.13
N SER A 39 7.02 -15.78 -2.31
CA SER A 39 5.71 -15.46 -1.76
C SER A 39 4.87 -14.96 -2.92
N GLN A 40 3.94 -15.79 -3.36
CA GLN A 40 2.97 -15.39 -4.38
C GLN A 40 2.05 -14.35 -3.74
N VAL A 41 2.14 -13.13 -4.25
CA VAL A 41 1.23 -12.04 -3.91
C VAL A 41 0.16 -11.95 -4.99
N GLU A 42 -1.08 -12.04 -4.58
CA GLU A 42 -2.26 -11.89 -5.43
C GLU A 42 -2.98 -10.59 -5.03
N LEU A 43 -3.31 -9.75 -6.01
CA LEU A 43 -4.03 -8.50 -5.81
C LEU A 43 -5.43 -8.59 -6.43
N ILE A 44 -6.44 -8.20 -5.68
CA ILE A 44 -7.84 -8.16 -6.11
C ILE A 44 -8.36 -6.75 -5.94
N GLU A 45 -8.64 -6.07 -7.04
CA GLU A 45 -9.33 -4.77 -7.02
C GLU A 45 -10.81 -4.98 -6.73
N LEU A 46 -11.37 -4.12 -5.88
CA LEU A 46 -12.78 -4.16 -5.50
C LEU A 46 -13.52 -3.03 -6.20
N PRO A 47 -14.60 -3.32 -6.92
CA PRO A 47 -15.41 -2.28 -7.53
C PRO A 47 -16.10 -1.44 -6.44
N VAL A 48 -16.10 -0.13 -6.59
CA VAL A 48 -16.73 0.82 -5.68
C VAL A 48 -17.93 1.47 -6.37
N ASP A 49 -19.12 1.33 -5.77
CA ASP A 49 -20.29 2.07 -6.16
C ASP A 49 -20.44 3.32 -5.29
N MET A 50 -20.06 4.47 -5.84
CA MET A 50 -20.10 5.75 -5.14
C MET A 50 -21.51 6.20 -4.71
N ASN A 51 -22.57 5.75 -5.39
CA ASN A 51 -23.92 6.06 -4.98
C ASN A 51 -24.31 5.26 -3.75
N LEU A 52 -24.01 3.97 -3.75
CA LEU A 52 -24.19 3.10 -2.60
C LEU A 52 -23.39 3.57 -1.39
N GLU A 53 -22.12 4.01 -1.60
CA GLU A 53 -21.29 4.53 -0.51
C GLU A 53 -21.90 5.82 0.09
N ARG A 54 -22.45 6.73 -0.71
CA ARG A 54 -23.17 7.93 -0.21
C ARG A 54 -24.43 7.57 0.58
N GLU A 55 -25.19 6.60 0.12
CA GLU A 55 -26.38 6.11 0.84
C GLU A 55 -25.98 5.46 2.17
N THR A 56 -24.94 4.64 2.17
CA THR A 56 -24.40 4.02 3.36
C THR A 56 -23.89 5.06 4.35
N GLN A 57 -23.20 6.11 3.87
CA GLN A 57 -22.75 7.21 4.72
C GLN A 57 -23.94 7.90 5.44
N ARG A 58 -25.02 8.18 4.72
CA ARG A 58 -26.26 8.75 5.32
C ARG A 58 -26.87 7.80 6.34
N ALA A 59 -26.88 6.50 6.05
CA ALA A 59 -27.40 5.50 6.98
C ALA A 59 -26.59 5.48 8.28
N VAL A 60 -25.26 5.55 8.19
CA VAL A 60 -24.37 5.62 9.38
C VAL A 60 -24.60 6.90 10.18
N GLU A 61 -24.79 8.04 9.53
CA GLU A 61 -25.11 9.31 10.18
C GLU A 61 -26.46 9.25 10.94
N ASN A 62 -27.37 8.41 10.48
CA ASN A 62 -28.64 8.12 11.15
C ASN A 62 -28.56 6.96 12.17
N GLY A 63 -27.36 6.53 12.54
CA GLY A 63 -27.11 5.50 13.55
C GLY A 63 -27.22 4.05 13.07
N HIS A 64 -27.34 3.83 11.75
CA HIS A 64 -27.30 2.49 11.17
C HIS A 64 -25.90 2.06 10.80
N GLN A 65 -25.57 0.77 10.92
CA GLN A 65 -24.29 0.18 10.53
C GLN A 65 -23.06 0.91 11.07
N PRO A 66 -22.95 1.20 12.38
CA PRO A 66 -21.86 1.97 12.96
C PRO A 66 -20.47 1.31 12.76
N TRP A 67 -20.46 0.00 12.51
CA TRP A 67 -19.24 -0.76 12.22
C TRP A 67 -18.50 -0.27 10.96
N ARG A 68 -19.17 0.43 10.05
CA ARG A 68 -18.55 1.04 8.86
C ARG A 68 -17.56 2.17 9.20
N LEU A 69 -17.54 2.64 10.43
CA LEU A 69 -16.58 3.64 10.91
C LEU A 69 -15.26 3.02 11.41
N PHE A 70 -15.19 1.69 11.51
CA PHE A 70 -14.03 0.95 12.00
C PHE A 70 -13.39 0.13 10.88
N PRO A 71 -12.15 0.46 10.46
CA PRO A 71 -11.55 -0.16 9.28
C PRO A 71 -11.35 -1.67 9.43
N GLU A 72 -11.00 -2.16 10.63
CA GLU A 72 -10.87 -3.59 10.91
C GLU A 72 -12.18 -4.35 10.76
N GLN A 73 -13.31 -3.75 11.17
CA GLN A 73 -14.63 -4.38 11.02
C GLN A 73 -15.07 -4.43 9.56
N VAL A 74 -14.80 -3.36 8.80
CA VAL A 74 -15.04 -3.34 7.36
C VAL A 74 -14.18 -4.40 6.66
N ALA A 75 -12.91 -4.52 7.00
CA ALA A 75 -12.03 -5.52 6.43
C ALA A 75 -12.55 -6.95 6.69
N CYS A 76 -12.93 -7.27 7.94
CA CYS A 76 -13.51 -8.58 8.27
C CYS A 76 -14.79 -8.87 7.48
N ALA A 77 -15.68 -7.89 7.35
CA ALA A 77 -16.92 -8.04 6.59
C ALA A 77 -16.66 -8.31 5.11
N VAL A 78 -15.71 -7.56 4.51
CA VAL A 78 -15.33 -7.73 3.10
C VAL A 78 -14.70 -9.09 2.86
N LEU A 79 -13.74 -9.51 3.70
CA LEU A 79 -13.09 -10.81 3.59
C LEU A 79 -14.09 -11.97 3.77
N SER A 80 -14.97 -11.89 4.77
CA SER A 80 -16.00 -12.92 5.00
C SER A 80 -17.00 -13.03 3.87
N ASN A 81 -17.36 -11.92 3.24
CA ASN A 81 -18.23 -11.92 2.08
C ASN A 81 -17.57 -12.49 0.82
N ARG A 82 -16.26 -12.24 0.65
CA ARG A 82 -15.49 -12.67 -0.52
C ARG A 82 -15.10 -14.14 -0.43
N PHE A 83 -14.70 -14.59 0.76
CA PHE A 83 -14.17 -15.94 1.02
C PHE A 83 -15.10 -16.68 2.00
N LYS A 84 -16.27 -17.08 1.51
CA LYS A 84 -17.36 -17.63 2.33
C LYS A 84 -17.01 -18.89 3.12
N ASP A 85 -16.03 -19.67 2.62
CA ASP A 85 -15.55 -20.88 3.28
C ASP A 85 -14.45 -20.62 4.30
N THR A 86 -14.10 -19.35 4.51
CA THR A 86 -13.02 -18.93 5.42
C THR A 86 -13.61 -18.01 6.50
N ARG A 87 -13.29 -18.32 7.76
CA ARG A 87 -13.73 -17.50 8.88
C ARG A 87 -12.70 -16.42 9.19
N PHE A 88 -13.13 -15.16 9.22
CA PHE A 88 -12.32 -14.00 9.55
C PHE A 88 -12.88 -13.32 10.81
N ASP A 89 -12.43 -13.77 11.98
CA ASP A 89 -12.95 -13.28 13.27
C ASP A 89 -12.11 -12.16 13.87
N ASP A 90 -10.85 -12.02 13.42
CA ASP A 90 -9.89 -11.12 14.04
C ASP A 90 -9.09 -10.39 12.94
N CYS A 91 -9.66 -9.29 12.47
CA CYS A 91 -8.93 -8.37 11.59
C CYS A 91 -8.28 -7.28 12.44
N LYS A 92 -7.01 -7.01 12.15
CA LYS A 92 -6.18 -6.05 12.87
C LYS A 92 -5.86 -4.86 11.99
N LEU A 93 -5.97 -3.68 12.56
CA LEU A 93 -5.49 -2.46 11.91
C LEU A 93 -3.95 -2.49 11.86
N GLU A 94 -3.37 -2.43 10.66
CA GLU A 94 -1.91 -2.33 10.47
C GLU A 94 -1.48 -0.86 10.43
N SER A 95 -2.25 -0.03 9.73
CA SER A 95 -1.97 1.40 9.61
C SER A 95 -3.23 2.20 9.30
N GLU A 96 -3.25 3.45 9.76
CA GLU A 96 -4.28 4.44 9.40
C GLU A 96 -3.60 5.82 9.26
N ASP A 97 -3.83 6.49 8.14
CA ASP A 97 -3.37 7.86 7.88
C ASP A 97 -4.31 8.56 6.91
N LYS A 98 -4.72 9.80 7.25
CA LYS A 98 -5.45 10.76 6.39
C LYS A 98 -6.50 10.15 5.44
N GLY A 99 -7.33 9.27 5.98
CA GLY A 99 -8.42 8.67 5.20
C GLY A 99 -8.01 7.45 4.38
N ARG A 100 -6.84 6.86 4.66
CA ARG A 100 -6.42 5.54 4.19
C ARG A 100 -6.12 4.64 5.36
N ALA A 101 -6.47 3.38 5.25
CA ALA A 101 -6.14 2.37 6.25
C ALA A 101 -5.77 1.04 5.58
N ILE A 102 -4.99 0.25 6.29
CA ILE A 102 -4.71 -1.14 5.94
C ILE A 102 -5.08 -1.97 7.17
N ALA A 103 -5.97 -2.92 6.97
CA ALA A 103 -6.30 -3.91 7.97
C ALA A 103 -5.97 -5.31 7.44
N SER A 104 -5.55 -6.21 8.31
CA SER A 104 -5.15 -7.56 7.93
C SER A 104 -5.79 -8.63 8.77
N ALA A 105 -5.89 -9.81 8.17
CA ALA A 105 -6.25 -11.05 8.85
C ALA A 105 -5.32 -12.17 8.37
N ARG A 106 -5.10 -13.15 9.24
CA ARG A 106 -4.29 -14.33 8.91
C ARG A 106 -5.10 -15.60 9.11
N VAL A 107 -5.07 -16.47 8.12
CA VAL A 107 -5.70 -17.79 8.20
C VAL A 107 -4.66 -18.84 7.80
N GLY A 108 -4.20 -19.60 8.76
CA GLY A 108 -3.08 -20.52 8.58
C GLY A 108 -1.80 -19.78 8.18
N LYS A 109 -1.25 -20.11 7.00
CA LYS A 109 -0.05 -19.46 6.46
C LYS A 109 -0.36 -18.26 5.56
N ILE A 110 -1.64 -18.05 5.20
CA ILE A 110 -2.07 -17.03 4.27
C ILE A 110 -2.36 -15.74 5.04
N GLN A 111 -1.79 -14.63 4.58
CA GLN A 111 -2.09 -13.31 5.08
C GLN A 111 -2.95 -12.55 4.07
N TYR A 112 -4.00 -11.93 4.56
CA TYR A 112 -4.90 -11.08 3.81
C TYR A 112 -4.72 -9.65 4.30
N ARG A 113 -4.54 -8.70 3.39
CA ARG A 113 -4.55 -7.27 3.66
C ARG A 113 -5.66 -6.62 2.88
N VAL A 114 -6.43 -5.78 3.54
CA VAL A 114 -7.51 -5.00 2.92
C VAL A 114 -7.10 -3.54 2.97
N TYR A 115 -7.08 -2.91 1.82
CA TYR A 115 -6.84 -1.49 1.66
C TYR A 115 -8.17 -0.75 1.68
N LEU A 116 -8.28 0.24 2.55
CA LEU A 116 -9.50 0.98 2.80
C LEU A 116 -9.27 2.47 2.63
N GLU A 117 -10.28 3.14 2.11
CA GLU A 117 -10.26 4.59 1.91
C GLU A 117 -11.56 5.23 2.38
N ARG A 118 -11.49 6.48 2.85
CA ARG A 118 -12.65 7.32 3.16
C ARG A 118 -12.98 8.14 1.92
N LEU A 119 -13.87 7.64 1.08
CA LEU A 119 -14.15 8.21 -0.24
C LEU A 119 -15.21 9.32 -0.22
N ILE A 120 -16.04 9.40 0.83
CA ILE A 120 -17.16 10.33 0.90
C ILE A 120 -16.79 11.58 1.70
N LYS A 121 -16.25 11.42 2.90
CA LYS A 121 -15.79 12.52 3.75
C LYS A 121 -14.68 12.04 4.68
N THR A 122 -13.87 12.97 5.18
CA THR A 122 -12.65 12.71 5.96
C THR A 122 -12.88 11.89 7.23
N ASP A 123 -13.99 12.07 7.90
CA ASP A 123 -14.41 11.37 9.12
C ASP A 123 -15.54 10.35 8.86
N GLY A 124 -15.78 10.02 7.59
CA GLY A 124 -16.85 9.14 7.15
C GLY A 124 -16.54 7.66 7.26
N ILE A 125 -17.37 6.90 6.54
CA ILE A 125 -17.25 5.44 6.45
C ILE A 125 -15.96 5.03 5.73
N TRP A 126 -15.49 3.83 6.06
CA TRP A 126 -14.42 3.15 5.33
C TRP A 126 -14.99 2.33 4.18
N THR A 127 -14.33 2.42 3.02
CA THR A 127 -14.64 1.66 1.80
C THR A 127 -13.43 0.83 1.43
N ALA A 128 -13.59 -0.47 1.28
CA ALA A 128 -12.52 -1.33 0.82
C ALA A 128 -12.35 -1.20 -0.69
N THR A 129 -11.11 -0.96 -1.13
CA THR A 129 -10.77 -0.74 -2.54
C THR A 129 -9.94 -1.87 -3.13
N LYS A 130 -9.20 -2.60 -2.28
CA LYS A 130 -8.31 -3.67 -2.73
C LYS A 130 -8.06 -4.72 -1.65
N ILE A 131 -7.85 -5.96 -2.06
CA ILE A 131 -7.37 -7.06 -1.22
C ILE A 131 -6.04 -7.55 -1.76
N GLU A 132 -5.07 -7.74 -0.88
CA GLU A 132 -3.80 -8.40 -1.13
C GLU A 132 -3.76 -9.72 -0.38
N ILE A 133 -3.35 -10.80 -1.07
CA ILE A 133 -3.21 -12.15 -0.51
C ILE A 133 -1.76 -12.58 -0.64
N GLN A 134 -1.13 -12.91 0.47
CA GLN A 134 0.23 -13.43 0.54
C GLN A 134 0.18 -14.90 0.98
N LYS A 135 0.69 -15.79 0.12
CA LYS A 135 0.72 -17.24 0.33
C LYS A 135 2.13 -17.73 0.68
#